data_c77d841a22b925bd4f3df121a4c36a86
#
_entry.id   c77d841a22b925bd4f3df121a4c36a86
#
_cell.length_a   1.000
_cell.length_b   1.000
_cell.length_c   1.000
_cell.angle_alpha   90.00
_cell.angle_beta   90.00
_cell.angle_gamma   90.00
#
_symmetry.space_group_name_H-M   'P 1'
#
loop_
_entity.id
_entity.type
_entity.pdbx_description
1 polymer ?
#
loop_
_entity_poly.entity_id
_entity_poly.type
_entity_poly.pdbx_seq_one_letter_code
_entity_poly.pdbx_strand_id
1 'polypeptide(L)'
;MGRSLKTVITNFSSGELNPLLATRTDVGSYNQGAKQCKNFALLAEGGVMRRPGTNFLASLPAESRIIPFIFSDDEVAIIVLSNNRMDVYNTSGTALTSNYTTNCNWSTAQLFEINFAQFGDTIFLTHRNNAIRKIFRDTATA
;
A
#
# COMPACT_ATOMS: atom_id res chain seq x y z
N MET A 1 -44.19 11.97 25.35
CA MET A 1 -43.43 11.32 24.26
C MET A 1 -42.36 12.29 23.78
N GLY A 2 -41.10 12.01 24.04
CA GLY A 2 -39.98 12.84 23.57
C GLY A 2 -39.81 12.70 22.06
N ARG A 3 -39.80 13.84 21.35
CA ARG A 3 -39.55 13.89 19.90
C ARG A 3 -38.07 13.70 19.68
N SER A 4 -37.66 12.55 19.14
CA SER A 4 -36.25 12.30 18.74
C SER A 4 -35.95 13.17 17.55
N LEU A 5 -35.01 14.14 17.70
CA LEU A 5 -34.43 14.90 16.60
C LEU A 5 -33.44 14.01 15.86
N LYS A 6 -33.72 13.69 14.60
CA LYS A 6 -32.81 12.99 13.73
C LYS A 6 -32.04 14.02 12.92
N THR A 7 -30.73 14.13 13.15
CA THR A 7 -29.85 14.93 12.33
C THR A 7 -29.32 14.02 11.18
N VAL A 8 -29.46 14.49 9.95
CA VAL A 8 -28.95 13.80 8.77
C VAL A 8 -27.56 14.32 8.49
N ILE A 9 -26.57 13.44 8.46
CA ILE A 9 -25.21 13.76 8.05
C ILE A 9 -25.07 13.26 6.60
N THR A 10 -24.75 14.17 5.69
CA THR A 10 -24.67 13.89 4.25
C THR A 10 -23.24 14.00 3.69
N ASN A 11 -22.31 14.46 4.51
CA ASN A 11 -20.93 14.67 4.11
C ASN A 11 -19.97 14.04 5.14
N PHE A 12 -19.06 13.22 4.67
CA PHE A 12 -18.02 12.54 5.47
C PHE A 12 -16.59 12.89 5.01
N SER A 13 -16.41 14.03 4.35
CA SER A 13 -15.11 14.44 3.76
C SER A 13 -13.99 14.55 4.80
N SER A 14 -14.32 14.76 6.08
CA SER A 14 -13.33 14.79 7.18
C SER A 14 -12.91 13.40 7.67
N GLY A 15 -13.56 12.34 7.21
CA GLY A 15 -13.18 10.97 7.54
C GLY A 15 -13.39 10.58 9.00
N GLU A 16 -12.49 9.74 9.49
CA GLU A 16 -12.51 9.31 10.89
C GLU A 16 -11.90 10.39 11.78
N LEU A 17 -12.68 10.86 12.75
CA LEU A 17 -12.24 11.91 13.66
C LEU A 17 -11.43 11.32 14.82
N ASN A 18 -10.37 12.04 15.19
CA ASN A 18 -9.62 11.71 16.38
C ASN A 18 -10.54 11.76 17.62
N PRO A 19 -10.47 10.78 18.54
CA PRO A 19 -11.26 10.75 19.77
C PRO A 19 -11.15 12.04 20.61
N LEU A 20 -10.04 12.77 20.53
CA LEU A 20 -9.85 14.06 21.18
C LEU A 20 -10.74 15.19 20.64
N LEU A 21 -11.28 15.00 19.43
CA LEU A 21 -12.27 15.91 18.83
C LEU A 21 -13.72 15.56 19.21
N ALA A 22 -13.93 14.50 19.98
CA ALA A 22 -15.26 14.13 20.44
C ALA A 22 -15.90 15.31 21.20
N THR A 23 -17.13 15.66 20.82
CA THR A 23 -17.89 16.80 21.38
C THR A 23 -17.41 18.22 20.96
N ARG A 24 -16.34 18.34 20.16
CA ARG A 24 -15.89 19.64 19.66
C ARG A 24 -16.74 20.13 18.46
N THR A 25 -17.97 20.51 18.75
CA THR A 25 -18.93 20.99 17.74
C THR A 25 -18.58 22.37 17.17
N ASP A 26 -17.63 23.06 17.79
CA ASP A 26 -17.05 24.33 17.34
C ASP A 26 -16.11 24.16 16.14
N VAL A 27 -15.62 22.95 15.89
CA VAL A 27 -14.74 22.63 14.77
C VAL A 27 -15.58 22.25 13.54
N GLY A 28 -15.42 22.96 12.42
CA GLY A 28 -16.22 22.74 11.20
C GLY A 28 -16.16 21.29 10.67
N SER A 29 -15.01 20.64 10.77
CA SER A 29 -14.82 19.25 10.37
C SER A 29 -15.58 18.23 11.24
N TYR A 30 -16.04 18.63 12.44
CA TYR A 30 -16.77 17.71 13.33
C TYR A 30 -18.05 17.20 12.70
N ASN A 31 -18.83 18.10 12.07
CA ASN A 31 -20.11 17.75 11.44
C ASN A 31 -19.94 16.99 10.11
N GLN A 32 -18.72 16.92 9.59
CA GLN A 32 -18.36 16.25 8.33
C GLN A 32 -17.53 14.98 8.57
N GLY A 33 -17.44 14.54 9.80
CA GLY A 33 -16.66 13.38 10.17
C GLY A 33 -17.49 12.27 10.78
N ALA A 34 -16.87 11.11 10.93
CA ALA A 34 -17.43 9.96 11.57
C ALA A 34 -16.58 9.50 12.76
N LYS A 35 -17.20 8.91 13.75
CA LYS A 35 -16.50 8.30 14.88
C LYS A 35 -15.60 7.13 14.45
N GLN A 36 -16.02 6.42 13.40
CA GLN A 36 -15.28 5.26 12.88
C GLN A 36 -15.66 5.02 11.41
N CYS A 37 -14.65 4.80 10.58
CA CYS A 37 -14.78 4.51 9.15
C CYS A 37 -14.06 3.19 8.82
N LYS A 38 -14.63 2.05 9.20
CA LYS A 38 -14.07 0.73 8.87
C LYS A 38 -14.65 0.18 7.57
N ASN A 39 -13.77 -0.26 6.66
CA ASN A 39 -14.13 -0.86 5.36
C ASN A 39 -14.92 0.07 4.42
N PHE A 40 -14.73 1.38 4.57
CA PHE A 40 -15.27 2.40 3.68
C PHE A 40 -14.14 3.19 3.03
N ALA A 41 -14.31 3.54 1.77
CA ALA A 41 -13.51 4.54 1.08
C ALA A 41 -14.30 5.85 1.03
N LEU A 42 -13.64 6.94 1.33
CA LEU A 42 -14.22 8.27 1.32
C LEU A 42 -14.08 8.84 -0.10
N LEU A 43 -15.14 9.46 -0.59
CA LEU A 43 -15.14 10.17 -1.85
C LEU A 43 -14.87 11.65 -1.62
N ALA A 44 -14.21 12.30 -2.56
CA ALA A 44 -13.89 13.73 -2.48
C ALA A 44 -15.14 14.60 -2.34
N GLU A 45 -16.25 14.14 -2.89
CA GLU A 45 -17.57 14.80 -2.84
C GLU A 45 -18.26 14.65 -1.47
N GLY A 46 -17.62 13.97 -0.52
CA GLY A 46 -18.13 13.77 0.84
C GLY A 46 -18.98 12.51 1.03
N GLY A 47 -19.24 11.75 -0.03
CA GLY A 47 -19.89 10.45 0.05
C GLY A 47 -18.96 9.37 0.61
N VAL A 48 -19.53 8.22 0.93
CA VAL A 48 -18.80 7.02 1.33
C VAL A 48 -19.18 5.85 0.44
N MET A 49 -18.23 5.05 0.04
CA MET A 49 -18.45 3.82 -0.69
C MET A 49 -17.84 2.64 0.06
N ARG A 50 -18.38 1.45 -0.17
CA ARG A 50 -17.79 0.24 0.37
C ARG A 50 -16.40 0.04 -0.23
N ARG A 51 -15.44 -0.33 0.60
CA ARG A 51 -14.11 -0.74 0.13
C ARG A 51 -14.25 -1.87 -0.89
N PRO A 52 -13.54 -1.82 -2.04
CA PRO A 52 -13.50 -2.95 -2.98
C PRO A 52 -12.98 -4.21 -2.28
N GLY A 53 -13.34 -5.35 -2.81
CA GLY A 53 -12.83 -6.65 -2.36
C GLY A 53 -11.33 -6.76 -2.62
N THR A 54 -10.71 -7.76 -2.02
CA THR A 54 -9.34 -8.18 -2.32
C THR A 54 -9.39 -9.36 -3.28
N ASN A 55 -8.47 -9.37 -4.24
CA ASN A 55 -8.24 -10.50 -5.12
C ASN A 55 -6.96 -11.21 -4.72
N PHE A 56 -6.98 -12.55 -4.71
CA PHE A 56 -5.79 -13.35 -4.50
C PHE A 56 -4.95 -13.33 -5.79
N LEU A 57 -3.69 -12.95 -5.70
CA LEU A 57 -2.77 -12.92 -6.85
C LEU A 57 -1.84 -14.12 -6.87
N ALA A 58 -1.11 -14.36 -5.78
CA ALA A 58 -0.12 -15.43 -5.72
C ALA A 58 0.17 -15.84 -4.26
N SER A 59 0.59 -17.09 -4.07
CA SER A 59 1.18 -17.54 -2.82
C SER A 59 2.67 -17.24 -2.79
N LEU A 60 3.14 -16.68 -1.68
CA LEU A 60 4.56 -16.44 -1.47
C LEU A 60 5.20 -17.60 -0.72
N PRO A 61 6.46 -17.95 -1.02
CA PRO A 61 7.10 -19.15 -0.47
C PRO A 61 7.41 -19.07 1.03
N ALA A 62 7.54 -17.85 1.56
CA ALA A 62 7.93 -17.60 2.95
C ALA A 62 7.54 -16.17 3.36
N GLU A 63 7.94 -15.78 4.57
CA GLU A 63 7.89 -14.40 5.00
C GLU A 63 8.61 -13.51 4.00
N SER A 64 7.91 -12.47 3.54
CA SER A 64 8.35 -11.67 2.41
C SER A 64 8.00 -10.21 2.60
N ARG A 65 8.79 -9.34 2.00
CA ARG A 65 8.51 -7.90 1.89
C ARG A 65 8.11 -7.57 0.46
N ILE A 66 7.02 -6.85 0.33
CA ILE A 66 6.48 -6.40 -0.95
C ILE A 66 6.89 -4.94 -1.18
N ILE A 67 7.41 -4.65 -2.37
CA ILE A 67 7.80 -3.31 -2.81
C ILE A 67 7.09 -3.03 -4.14
N PRO A 68 6.32 -1.94 -4.26
CA PRO A 68 5.76 -1.55 -5.55
C PRO A 68 6.84 -0.99 -6.47
N PHE A 69 6.77 -1.33 -7.75
CA PHE A 69 7.54 -0.73 -8.82
C PHE A 69 6.58 -0.14 -9.83
N ILE A 70 6.54 1.19 -9.91
CA ILE A 70 5.60 1.92 -10.75
C ILE A 70 6.41 2.62 -11.83
N PHE A 71 6.34 2.12 -13.06
CA PHE A 71 7.00 2.73 -14.20
C PHE A 71 6.09 3.77 -14.89
N SER A 72 4.82 3.41 -15.10
CA SER A 72 3.78 4.28 -15.62
C SER A 72 2.44 3.91 -15.00
N ASP A 73 1.38 4.63 -15.35
CA ASP A 73 0.02 4.34 -14.86
C ASP A 73 -0.47 2.94 -15.27
N ASP A 74 -0.01 2.44 -16.42
CA ASP A 74 -0.37 1.14 -16.97
C ASP A 74 0.64 0.04 -16.65
N GLU A 75 1.88 0.39 -16.31
CA GLU A 75 2.97 -0.54 -16.07
C GLU A 75 3.41 -0.52 -14.63
N VAL A 76 2.84 -1.42 -13.85
CA VAL A 76 3.15 -1.63 -12.43
C VAL A 76 3.62 -3.07 -12.23
N ALA A 77 4.70 -3.23 -11.53
CA ALA A 77 5.19 -4.52 -11.06
C ALA A 77 5.24 -4.57 -9.53
N ILE A 78 5.18 -5.76 -9.00
CA ILE A 78 5.27 -6.04 -7.57
C ILE A 78 6.55 -6.82 -7.34
N ILE A 79 7.51 -6.22 -6.67
CA ILE A 79 8.76 -6.87 -6.28
C ILE A 79 8.56 -7.49 -4.90
N VAL A 80 8.85 -8.77 -4.78
CA VAL A 80 8.75 -9.55 -3.55
C VAL A 80 10.15 -9.96 -3.13
N LEU A 81 10.61 -9.47 -2.00
CA LEU A 81 11.87 -9.85 -1.38
C LEU A 81 11.61 -10.92 -0.32
N SER A 82 12.27 -12.04 -0.43
CA SER A 82 12.26 -13.14 0.54
C SER A 82 13.70 -13.48 0.96
N ASN A 83 13.88 -14.42 1.85
CA ASN A 83 15.22 -14.85 2.29
C ASN A 83 16.11 -15.24 1.09
N ASN A 84 17.17 -14.48 0.84
CA ASN A 84 18.11 -14.66 -0.28
C ASN A 84 17.43 -14.81 -1.66
N ARG A 85 16.27 -14.23 -1.85
CA ARG A 85 15.47 -14.41 -3.06
C ARG A 85 14.66 -13.16 -3.39
N MET A 86 14.42 -12.97 -4.68
CA MET A 86 13.54 -11.96 -5.23
C MET A 86 12.62 -12.59 -6.26
N ASP A 87 11.36 -12.22 -6.23
CA ASP A 87 10.37 -12.52 -7.25
C ASP A 87 9.73 -11.23 -7.73
N VAL A 88 9.32 -11.20 -8.98
CA VAL A 88 8.63 -10.04 -9.58
C VAL A 88 7.33 -10.53 -10.21
N TYR A 89 6.24 -9.88 -9.88
CA TYR A 89 4.90 -10.18 -10.41
C TYR A 89 4.33 -8.94 -11.12
N ASN A 90 3.51 -9.18 -12.11
CA ASN A 90 2.65 -8.13 -12.66
C ASN A 90 1.37 -7.96 -11.81
N THR A 91 0.56 -6.98 -12.15
CA THR A 91 -0.73 -6.70 -11.48
C THR A 91 -1.76 -7.81 -11.61
N SER A 92 -1.60 -8.73 -12.58
CA SER A 92 -2.46 -9.91 -12.75
C SER A 92 -2.00 -11.12 -11.92
N GLY A 93 -0.88 -11.01 -11.21
CA GLY A 93 -0.31 -12.11 -10.41
C GLY A 93 0.56 -13.06 -11.21
N THR A 94 0.85 -12.77 -12.48
CA THR A 94 1.79 -13.57 -13.29
C THR A 94 3.22 -13.22 -12.87
N ALA A 95 4.03 -14.24 -12.61
CA ALA A 95 5.44 -14.05 -12.30
C ALA A 95 6.21 -13.61 -13.57
N LEU A 96 6.79 -12.43 -13.52
CA LEU A 96 7.72 -11.93 -14.55
C LEU A 96 9.11 -12.50 -14.31
N THR A 97 9.51 -12.59 -13.06
CA THR A 97 10.76 -13.21 -12.62
C THR A 97 10.44 -14.01 -11.37
N SER A 98 10.93 -15.23 -11.29
CA SER A 98 10.74 -16.08 -10.12
C SER A 98 12.06 -16.70 -9.68
N ASN A 99 12.20 -16.87 -8.35
CA ASN A 99 13.34 -17.50 -7.72
C ASN A 99 14.72 -16.89 -8.13
N TYR A 100 14.77 -15.57 -8.28
CA TYR A 100 16.02 -14.88 -8.53
C TYR A 100 16.83 -14.79 -7.25
N THR A 101 18.02 -15.39 -7.23
CA THR A 101 18.88 -15.50 -6.04
C THR A 101 20.21 -14.73 -6.18
N THR A 102 20.55 -14.35 -7.39
CA THR A 102 21.84 -13.66 -7.66
C THR A 102 21.88 -12.32 -6.94
N ASN A 103 22.88 -12.12 -6.10
CA ASN A 103 23.06 -10.88 -5.32
C ASN A 103 21.92 -10.55 -4.32
N CYS A 104 21.04 -11.49 -4.00
CA CYS A 104 19.99 -11.33 -2.99
C CYS A 104 20.52 -11.75 -1.60
N ASN A 105 21.44 -10.97 -1.02
CA ASN A 105 22.20 -11.34 0.18
C ASN A 105 21.52 -10.82 1.47
N TRP A 106 20.19 -10.84 1.55
CA TRP A 106 19.44 -10.44 2.73
C TRP A 106 18.74 -11.62 3.38
N SER A 107 18.77 -11.66 4.69
CA SER A 107 18.02 -12.64 5.49
C SER A 107 16.60 -12.16 5.77
N THR A 108 15.71 -13.07 6.18
CA THR A 108 14.34 -12.73 6.61
C THR A 108 14.32 -11.60 7.64
N ALA A 109 15.21 -11.62 8.64
CA ALA A 109 15.27 -10.58 9.67
C ALA A 109 15.64 -9.19 9.12
N GLN A 110 16.32 -9.13 7.97
CA GLN A 110 16.77 -7.89 7.35
C GLN A 110 15.75 -7.31 6.36
N LEU A 111 14.74 -8.07 5.96
CA LEU A 111 13.80 -7.67 4.91
C LEU A 111 13.15 -6.31 5.18
N PHE A 112 12.72 -6.07 6.43
CA PHE A 112 12.05 -4.83 6.81
C PHE A 112 13.00 -3.68 7.15
N GLU A 113 14.31 -3.94 7.26
CA GLU A 113 15.36 -2.94 7.43
C GLU A 113 15.88 -2.38 6.09
N ILE A 114 15.58 -3.06 4.97
CA ILE A 114 15.98 -2.60 3.63
C ILE A 114 15.22 -1.29 3.31
N ASN A 115 15.95 -0.22 3.02
CA ASN A 115 15.37 0.99 2.47
C ASN A 115 15.40 0.91 0.94
N PHE A 116 14.42 1.52 0.30
CA PHE A 116 14.38 1.58 -1.16
C PHE A 116 14.00 2.96 -1.65
N ALA A 117 14.51 3.32 -2.80
CA ALA A 117 14.15 4.51 -3.54
C ALA A 117 14.05 4.18 -5.02
N GLN A 118 13.00 4.65 -5.68
CA GLN A 118 12.82 4.50 -7.11
C GLN A 118 13.14 5.81 -7.82
N PHE A 119 13.86 5.69 -8.93
CA PHE A 119 14.07 6.77 -9.88
C PHE A 119 13.86 6.22 -11.30
N GLY A 120 12.80 6.67 -11.94
CA GLY A 120 12.38 6.14 -13.25
C GLY A 120 12.18 4.63 -13.22
N ASP A 121 12.87 3.94 -14.10
CA ASP A 121 12.84 2.47 -14.28
C ASP A 121 13.82 1.70 -13.38
N THR A 122 14.38 2.37 -12.38
CA THR A 122 15.37 1.77 -11.48
C THR A 122 14.97 1.93 -10.01
N ILE A 123 15.05 0.85 -9.24
CA ILE A 123 14.96 0.85 -7.78
C ILE A 123 16.36 0.60 -7.20
N PHE A 124 16.73 1.41 -6.23
CA PHE A 124 17.91 1.20 -5.40
C PHE A 124 17.47 0.61 -4.05
N LEU A 125 18.10 -0.49 -3.67
CA LEU A 125 17.94 -1.13 -2.37
C LEU A 125 19.17 -0.87 -1.52
N THR A 126 18.97 -0.41 -0.30
CA THR A 126 20.04 -0.11 0.65
C THR A 126 19.78 -0.78 1.99
N HIS A 127 20.83 -1.32 2.58
CA HIS A 127 20.81 -1.89 3.92
C HIS A 127 22.17 -1.69 4.58
N ARG A 128 22.21 -1.44 5.91
CA ARG A 128 23.45 -1.13 6.63
C ARG A 128 24.56 -2.18 6.50
N ASN A 129 24.19 -3.46 6.35
CA ASN A 129 25.13 -4.59 6.31
C ASN A 129 25.30 -5.18 4.91
N ASN A 130 24.64 -4.64 3.90
CA ASN A 130 24.69 -5.15 2.53
C ASN A 130 25.09 -4.05 1.56
N ALA A 131 25.83 -4.40 0.53
CA ALA A 131 26.14 -3.46 -0.55
C ALA A 131 24.86 -2.98 -1.22
N ILE A 132 24.84 -1.72 -1.68
CA ILE A 132 23.73 -1.14 -2.43
C ILE A 132 23.45 -2.00 -3.65
N ARG A 133 22.18 -2.33 -3.86
CA ARG A 133 21.70 -3.08 -5.02
C ARG A 133 20.79 -2.20 -5.87
N LYS A 134 20.86 -2.47 -7.17
CA LYS A 134 20.04 -1.81 -8.18
C LYS A 134 19.20 -2.86 -8.89
N ILE A 135 17.91 -2.64 -8.94
CA ILE A 135 16.96 -3.41 -9.75
C ILE A 135 16.49 -2.49 -10.86
N PHE A 136 16.60 -2.91 -12.10
CA PHE A 136 16.16 -2.13 -13.25
C PHE A 136 15.36 -3.03 -14.19
N ARG A 137 14.48 -2.40 -14.95
CA ARG A 137 13.73 -3.05 -16.00
C ARG A 137 14.64 -3.29 -17.19
N ASP A 138 14.73 -4.54 -17.64
CA ASP A 138 15.41 -4.88 -18.89
C ASP A 138 14.39 -4.75 -20.04
N THR A 139 14.57 -3.74 -20.88
CA THR A 139 13.71 -3.50 -22.04
C THR A 139 14.05 -4.40 -23.23
N ALA A 140 15.14 -5.18 -23.14
CA ALA A 140 15.57 -6.05 -24.24
C ALA A 140 14.74 -7.34 -24.36
N THR A 141 13.87 -7.63 -23.37
CA THR A 141 13.03 -8.86 -23.32
C THR A 141 11.53 -8.55 -23.22
N ALA A 142 11.11 -7.33 -23.52
CA ALA A 142 9.69 -6.95 -23.53
C ALA A 142 9.07 -7.11 -24.92
#